data_aa392dbe62aad959704929c28d3e4834
#
_entry.id   aa392dbe62aad959704929c28d3e4834
#
_cell.length_a   1.000
_cell.length_b   1.000
_cell.length_c   1.000
_cell.angle_alpha   90.00
_cell.angle_beta   90.00
_cell.angle_gamma   90.00
#
_symmetry.space_group_name_H-M   'P 1'
#
loop_
_entity.id
_entity.type
_entity.pdbx_description
1 polymer ?
#
loop_
_entity_poly.entity_id
_entity_poly.type
_entity_poly.pdbx_seq_one_letter_code
_entity_poly.pdbx_strand_id
1 'polypeptide(L)'
;MKNKLEEIIRRGVHQGLFTVADLSVTYQSLFKEHFNFGVNGLSSLYQPKVFDIASITKMIVTLLVYRLLTRSEHPEFSLDAPVKKFVPDLSGPFVDELTIRHLLTFHAKFNRFITPEEMMQESIANPHSRVIANFIQQIKSVGLEGKPGLKHNYANVHTILLGLVLEKIFNKSLQGLIKTYISQPLGLVDTTTDPISRVPRCVRSSHGLRLGEVSDPVARLTLSTYQCLLGSAGLFSSSKDLVHILDIVMLGEQHPSCPISAEFIELLHTPLLPTSNFGHGFGQWSVFRDNLEMINPTLPPDGIFKSGYSGCMCMCSREFGVAFALTTNFLHKQRTTEEMKHDRRLLNYLYAQIAECVFTS
;
A
#
# COMPACT_ATOMS: atom_id res chain seq x y z
N MET A 1 -16.83 12.64 -18.44
CA MET A 1 -16.09 11.79 -17.52
C MET A 1 -16.83 10.52 -17.12
N LYS A 2 -17.96 10.55 -16.41
CA LYS A 2 -18.67 9.36 -15.86
C LYS A 2 -18.87 8.23 -16.87
N ASN A 3 -19.49 8.50 -18.03
CA ASN A 3 -19.76 7.48 -19.05
C ASN A 3 -18.46 6.85 -19.60
N LYS A 4 -17.39 7.64 -19.74
CA LYS A 4 -16.08 7.15 -20.22
C LYS A 4 -15.41 6.25 -19.16
N LEU A 5 -15.46 6.60 -17.87
CA LEU A 5 -14.99 5.76 -16.78
C LEU A 5 -15.73 4.43 -16.69
N GLU A 6 -17.08 4.48 -16.82
CA GLU A 6 -17.89 3.26 -16.87
C GLU A 6 -17.49 2.34 -18.03
N GLU A 7 -17.29 2.91 -19.22
CA GLU A 7 -16.85 2.15 -20.39
C GLU A 7 -15.48 1.48 -20.18
N ILE A 8 -14.51 2.23 -19.62
CA ILE A 8 -13.18 1.71 -19.33
C ILE A 8 -13.27 0.51 -18.37
N ILE A 9 -14.03 0.64 -17.27
CA ILE A 9 -14.14 -0.42 -16.28
C ILE A 9 -14.93 -1.61 -16.82
N ARG A 10 -16.02 -1.40 -17.56
CA ARG A 10 -16.77 -2.48 -18.25
C ARG A 10 -15.87 -3.28 -19.18
N ARG A 11 -14.97 -2.62 -19.91
CA ARG A 11 -13.98 -3.30 -20.75
C ARG A 11 -13.08 -4.20 -19.92
N GLY A 12 -12.61 -3.76 -18.75
CA GLY A 12 -11.84 -4.61 -17.82
C GLY A 12 -12.61 -5.86 -17.39
N VAL A 13 -13.90 -5.73 -17.11
CA VAL A 13 -14.78 -6.88 -16.82
C VAL A 13 -14.93 -7.81 -18.04
N HIS A 14 -15.18 -7.26 -19.23
CA HIS A 14 -15.33 -8.05 -20.47
C HIS A 14 -14.03 -8.79 -20.84
N GLN A 15 -12.88 -8.19 -20.60
CA GLN A 15 -11.58 -8.83 -20.79
C GLN A 15 -11.25 -9.86 -19.69
N GLY A 16 -12.11 -10.03 -18.69
CA GLY A 16 -11.91 -10.97 -17.58
C GLY A 16 -10.76 -10.59 -16.67
N LEU A 17 -10.39 -9.30 -16.60
CA LEU A 17 -9.36 -8.82 -15.68
C LEU A 17 -9.83 -8.92 -14.23
N PHE A 18 -11.07 -8.56 -13.98
CA PHE A 18 -11.76 -8.66 -12.68
C PHE A 18 -13.27 -8.85 -12.91
N THR A 19 -13.97 -9.27 -11.88
CA THR A 19 -15.44 -9.45 -11.91
C THR A 19 -16.18 -8.41 -11.07
N VAL A 20 -15.45 -7.73 -10.17
CA VAL A 20 -15.96 -6.69 -9.28
C VAL A 20 -14.93 -5.58 -9.18
N ALA A 21 -15.39 -4.34 -9.26
CA ALA A 21 -14.56 -3.16 -9.06
C ALA A 21 -15.37 -2.02 -8.42
N ASP A 22 -14.71 -1.24 -7.58
CA ASP A 22 -15.22 0.03 -7.07
C ASP A 22 -14.22 1.14 -7.43
N LEU A 23 -14.72 2.26 -7.93
CA LEU A 23 -13.92 3.46 -8.21
C LEU A 23 -14.51 4.64 -7.42
N SER A 24 -13.66 5.32 -6.67
CA SER A 24 -13.99 6.62 -6.06
C SER A 24 -13.08 7.69 -6.62
N VAL A 25 -13.62 8.86 -6.91
CA VAL A 25 -12.92 10.03 -7.44
C VAL A 25 -13.30 11.25 -6.61
N THR A 26 -12.34 12.10 -6.29
CA THR A 26 -12.56 13.39 -5.62
C THR A 26 -11.89 14.52 -6.40
N TYR A 27 -12.55 15.68 -6.42
CA TYR A 27 -12.07 16.91 -7.03
C TYR A 27 -12.00 17.98 -5.95
N GLN A 28 -10.81 18.52 -5.69
CA GLN A 28 -10.57 19.55 -4.67
C GLN A 28 -11.20 19.19 -3.30
N SER A 29 -11.32 17.89 -3.01
CA SER A 29 -12.02 17.30 -1.86
C SER A 29 -13.48 17.72 -1.65
N LEU A 30 -14.03 18.48 -2.58
CA LEU A 30 -15.40 19.00 -2.50
C LEU A 30 -16.41 18.12 -3.24
N PHE A 31 -16.02 17.62 -4.41
CA PHE A 31 -16.88 16.78 -5.22
C PHE A 31 -16.41 15.33 -5.18
N LYS A 32 -17.30 14.42 -4.78
CA LYS A 32 -16.97 12.99 -4.64
C LYS A 32 -17.93 12.16 -5.48
N GLU A 33 -17.35 11.44 -6.45
CA GLU A 33 -18.10 10.42 -7.19
C GLU A 33 -17.65 9.01 -6.76
N HIS A 34 -18.62 8.12 -6.72
CA HIS A 34 -18.37 6.72 -6.40
C HIS A 34 -19.11 5.81 -7.39
N PHE A 35 -18.37 4.86 -7.95
CA PHE A 35 -18.88 3.91 -8.92
C PHE A 35 -18.63 2.49 -8.42
N ASN A 36 -19.66 1.65 -8.44
CA ASN A 36 -19.59 0.23 -8.11
C ASN A 36 -19.94 -0.59 -9.34
N PHE A 37 -19.07 -1.52 -9.70
CA PHE A 37 -19.21 -2.35 -10.89
C PHE A 37 -19.16 -3.82 -10.54
N GLY A 38 -20.06 -4.63 -11.14
CA GLY A 38 -20.03 -6.08 -11.04
C GLY A 38 -20.33 -6.73 -12.39
N VAL A 39 -20.22 -8.04 -12.46
CA VAL A 39 -20.51 -8.83 -13.69
C VAL A 39 -21.90 -8.53 -14.23
N ASN A 40 -22.87 -8.23 -13.37
CA ASN A 40 -24.25 -7.90 -13.73
C ASN A 40 -24.50 -6.41 -13.99
N GLY A 41 -23.45 -5.60 -14.16
CA GLY A 41 -23.55 -4.17 -14.40
C GLY A 41 -23.46 -3.30 -13.14
N LEU A 42 -23.86 -2.02 -13.25
CA LEU A 42 -23.87 -1.08 -12.12
C LEU A 42 -24.82 -1.56 -11.03
N SER A 43 -24.32 -1.76 -9.83
CA SER A 43 -25.16 -1.94 -8.67
C SER A 43 -25.53 -0.57 -8.12
N SER A 44 -26.82 -0.29 -8.02
CA SER A 44 -27.34 0.92 -7.37
C SER A 44 -27.24 0.89 -5.85
N LEU A 45 -26.73 -0.19 -5.26
CA LEU A 45 -26.56 -0.32 -3.82
C LEU A 45 -25.31 0.47 -3.39
N TYR A 46 -25.53 1.58 -2.74
CA TYR A 46 -24.62 2.66 -2.38
C TYR A 46 -23.56 2.32 -1.31
N GLN A 47 -23.23 1.06 -1.09
CA GLN A 47 -22.22 0.69 -0.12
C GLN A 47 -20.94 0.21 -0.82
N PRO A 48 -19.79 0.87 -0.58
CA PRO A 48 -18.52 0.45 -1.15
C PRO A 48 -18.18 -0.97 -0.69
N LYS A 49 -17.62 -1.76 -1.59
CA LYS A 49 -17.11 -3.09 -1.25
C LYS A 49 -15.74 -2.98 -0.61
N VAL A 50 -15.37 -4.01 0.15
CA VAL A 50 -14.11 -4.08 0.89
C VAL A 50 -13.23 -5.13 0.24
N PHE A 51 -12.06 -4.71 -0.20
CA PHE A 51 -11.10 -5.50 -0.95
C PHE A 51 -9.78 -5.65 -0.20
N ASP A 52 -9.09 -6.76 -0.42
CA ASP A 52 -7.67 -6.87 -0.09
C ASP A 52 -6.87 -5.86 -0.93
N ILE A 53 -6.24 -4.91 -0.27
CA ILE A 53 -5.49 -3.84 -0.93
C ILE A 53 -4.01 -4.18 -1.15
N ALA A 54 -3.59 -5.38 -0.76
CA ALA A 54 -2.22 -5.87 -0.92
C ALA A 54 -1.17 -4.81 -0.52
N SER A 55 -0.23 -4.49 -1.41
CA SER A 55 0.86 -3.54 -1.16
C SER A 55 0.43 -2.08 -0.96
N ILE A 56 -0.83 -1.71 -1.14
CA ILE A 56 -1.33 -0.40 -0.70
C ILE A 56 -1.27 -0.29 0.84
N THR A 57 -1.25 -1.40 1.56
CA THR A 57 -0.94 -1.45 3.00
C THR A 57 0.32 -0.66 3.34
N LYS A 58 1.36 -0.72 2.50
CA LYS A 58 2.63 0.01 2.72
C LYS A 58 2.42 1.53 2.76
N MET A 59 1.50 2.05 1.95
CA MET A 59 1.11 3.45 1.96
C MET A 59 0.55 3.87 3.33
N ILE A 60 -0.33 3.06 3.89
CA ILE A 60 -0.93 3.32 5.21
C ILE A 60 0.12 3.25 6.32
N VAL A 61 1.05 2.29 6.24
CA VAL A 61 2.19 2.23 7.18
C VAL A 61 3.08 3.47 7.06
N THR A 62 3.32 3.95 5.85
CA THR A 62 4.12 5.16 5.63
C THR A 62 3.43 6.40 6.22
N LEU A 63 2.12 6.56 6.00
CA LEU A 63 1.35 7.62 6.66
C LEU A 63 1.40 7.53 8.18
N LEU A 64 1.34 6.33 8.73
CA LEU A 64 1.51 6.11 10.17
C LEU A 64 2.88 6.59 10.65
N VAL A 65 3.97 6.30 9.92
CA VAL A 65 5.30 6.80 10.27
C VAL A 65 5.30 8.32 10.32
N TYR A 66 4.80 9.01 9.30
CA TYR A 66 4.75 10.48 9.28
C TYR A 66 3.84 11.03 10.38
N ARG A 67 2.70 10.40 10.62
CA ARG A 67 1.82 10.77 11.74
C ARG A 67 2.53 10.68 13.09
N LEU A 68 3.33 9.66 13.30
CA LEU A 68 4.04 9.44 14.56
C LEU A 68 5.28 10.34 14.68
N LEU A 69 5.95 10.67 13.57
CA LEU A 69 7.02 11.69 13.54
C LEU A 69 6.51 13.10 13.91
N THR A 70 5.26 13.41 13.59
CA THR A 70 4.60 14.67 13.99
C THR A 70 4.42 14.79 15.50
N ARG A 71 4.47 13.67 16.23
CA ARG A 71 4.27 13.64 17.69
C ARG A 71 5.60 13.73 18.41
N SER A 72 5.74 14.69 19.30
CA SER A 72 6.96 14.92 20.08
C SER A 72 7.21 13.91 21.21
N GLU A 73 6.36 12.89 21.35
CA GLU A 73 6.44 11.90 22.44
C GLU A 73 7.72 11.05 22.39
N HIS A 74 8.29 10.88 21.20
CA HIS A 74 9.49 10.08 20.95
C HIS A 74 10.50 10.87 20.11
N PRO A 75 11.23 11.83 20.71
CA PRO A 75 12.17 12.69 19.97
C PRO A 75 13.33 11.91 19.34
N GLU A 76 13.59 10.70 19.84
CA GLU A 76 14.59 9.80 19.27
C GLU A 76 14.14 9.16 17.94
N PHE A 77 12.84 9.20 17.61
CA PHE A 77 12.27 8.71 16.36
C PHE A 77 12.26 9.83 15.33
N SER A 78 13.18 9.77 14.39
CA SER A 78 13.33 10.74 13.31
C SER A 78 13.63 10.05 11.99
N LEU A 79 13.53 10.76 10.86
CA LEU A 79 13.84 10.20 9.54
C LEU A 79 15.27 9.66 9.45
N ASP A 80 16.21 10.33 10.09
CA ASP A 80 17.63 9.97 10.05
C ASP A 80 18.06 9.08 11.23
N ALA A 81 17.11 8.69 12.09
CA ALA A 81 17.41 7.76 13.17
C ALA A 81 17.85 6.40 12.61
N PRO A 82 18.96 5.83 13.13
CA PRO A 82 19.40 4.50 12.76
C PRO A 82 18.36 3.44 13.15
N VAL A 83 18.00 2.56 12.22
CA VAL A 83 17.04 1.46 12.47
C VAL A 83 17.53 0.56 13.61
N LYS A 84 18.83 0.31 13.70
CA LYS A 84 19.47 -0.51 14.74
C LYS A 84 19.22 0.01 16.15
N LYS A 85 18.96 1.31 16.33
CA LYS A 85 18.59 1.87 17.64
C LYS A 85 17.31 1.24 18.20
N PHE A 86 16.36 0.90 17.33
CA PHE A 86 15.07 0.33 17.69
C PHE A 86 15.02 -1.18 17.52
N VAL A 87 15.86 -1.72 16.62
CA VAL A 87 16.01 -3.15 16.33
C VAL A 87 17.48 -3.54 16.56
N PRO A 88 17.93 -3.63 17.82
CA PRO A 88 19.36 -3.80 18.15
C PRO A 88 19.96 -5.10 17.62
N ASP A 89 19.13 -6.15 17.45
CA ASP A 89 19.56 -7.43 16.88
C ASP A 89 19.77 -7.39 15.36
N LEU A 90 19.49 -6.26 14.72
CA LEU A 90 19.74 -6.10 13.29
C LEU A 90 21.23 -6.21 13.02
N SER A 91 21.62 -7.16 12.17
CA SER A 91 23.02 -7.53 11.96
C SER A 91 23.32 -7.76 10.47
N GLY A 92 24.59 -7.75 10.13
CA GLY A 92 25.07 -7.92 8.76
C GLY A 92 25.70 -6.65 8.16
N PRO A 93 26.22 -6.72 6.93
CA PRO A 93 26.88 -5.59 6.29
C PRO A 93 25.99 -4.36 6.18
N PHE A 94 26.56 -3.17 6.42
CA PHE A 94 25.98 -1.84 6.24
C PHE A 94 24.70 -1.54 7.05
N VAL A 95 24.27 -2.40 7.97
CA VAL A 95 23.04 -2.17 8.76
C VAL A 95 23.16 -0.99 9.73
N ASP A 96 24.37 -0.64 10.14
CA ASP A 96 24.64 0.50 11.02
C ASP A 96 24.36 1.85 10.34
N GLU A 97 24.40 1.89 9.00
CA GLU A 97 24.10 3.07 8.19
C GLU A 97 22.61 3.15 7.77
N LEU A 98 21.82 2.12 8.09
CA LEU A 98 20.41 2.04 7.70
C LEU A 98 19.54 2.94 8.59
N THR A 99 18.82 3.88 7.98
CA THR A 99 17.92 4.81 8.68
C THR A 99 16.45 4.60 8.32
N ILE A 100 15.54 5.22 9.07
CA ILE A 100 14.11 5.26 8.79
C ILE A 100 13.84 5.83 7.39
N ARG A 101 14.57 6.88 6.98
CA ARG A 101 14.51 7.48 5.63
C ARG A 101 14.77 6.46 4.53
N HIS A 102 15.80 5.63 4.67
CA HIS A 102 16.14 4.59 3.70
C HIS A 102 15.05 3.52 3.58
N LEU A 103 14.41 3.16 4.69
CA LEU A 103 13.27 2.23 4.66
C LEU A 103 12.05 2.84 3.97
N LEU A 104 11.69 4.10 4.28
CA LEU A 104 10.57 4.80 3.67
C LEU A 104 10.72 4.97 2.16
N THR A 105 11.94 5.20 1.69
CA THR A 105 12.23 5.46 0.28
C THR A 105 12.64 4.20 -0.50
N PHE A 106 12.68 3.04 0.14
CA PHE A 106 13.16 1.78 -0.47
C PHE A 106 14.59 1.85 -1.01
N HIS A 107 15.46 2.64 -0.36
CA HIS A 107 16.87 2.78 -0.74
C HIS A 107 17.79 1.93 0.12
N ALA A 108 17.45 0.66 0.28
CA ALA A 108 18.28 -0.35 0.91
C ALA A 108 18.10 -1.68 0.17
N LYS A 109 19.20 -2.23 -0.37
CA LYS A 109 19.17 -3.54 -1.03
C LYS A 109 19.58 -4.62 -0.05
N PHE A 110 18.62 -5.37 0.45
CA PHE A 110 18.86 -6.49 1.36
C PHE A 110 19.43 -7.69 0.62
N ASN A 111 20.40 -8.39 1.23
CA ASN A 111 21.17 -9.47 0.60
C ASN A 111 20.33 -10.69 0.23
N ARG A 112 19.38 -11.05 1.07
CA ARG A 112 18.54 -12.24 0.88
C ARG A 112 17.13 -11.97 1.38
N PHE A 113 16.16 -12.56 0.68
CA PHE A 113 14.78 -12.64 1.12
C PHE A 113 14.43 -14.08 1.41
N ILE A 114 13.78 -14.30 2.54
CA ILE A 114 13.05 -15.54 2.76
C ILE A 114 11.84 -15.48 1.85
N THR A 115 11.67 -16.50 1.04
CA THR A 115 10.51 -16.59 0.22
C THR A 115 9.27 -16.93 1.05
N PRO A 116 8.08 -16.52 0.62
CA PRO A 116 6.83 -16.98 1.24
C PRO A 116 6.75 -18.50 1.33
N GLU A 117 7.28 -19.20 0.34
CA GLU A 117 7.31 -20.66 0.26
C GLU A 117 8.18 -21.28 1.37
N GLU A 118 9.38 -20.75 1.59
CA GLU A 118 10.25 -21.19 2.69
C GLU A 118 9.58 -20.99 4.05
N MET A 119 8.95 -19.85 4.27
CA MET A 119 8.21 -19.57 5.52
C MET A 119 7.02 -20.51 5.71
N MET A 120 6.27 -20.79 4.64
CA MET A 120 5.14 -21.71 4.70
C MET A 120 5.59 -23.15 4.94
N GLN A 121 6.68 -23.61 4.33
CA GLN A 121 7.23 -24.94 4.55
C GLN A 121 7.67 -25.10 6.02
N GLU A 122 8.33 -24.12 6.60
CA GLU A 122 8.69 -24.15 8.03
C GLU A 122 7.44 -24.20 8.93
N SER A 123 6.38 -23.45 8.58
CA SER A 123 5.12 -23.45 9.33
C SER A 123 4.40 -24.80 9.27
N ILE A 124 4.41 -25.47 8.12
CA ILE A 124 3.80 -26.82 7.96
C ILE A 124 4.57 -27.86 8.74
N ALA A 125 5.91 -27.81 8.68
CA ALA A 125 6.77 -28.76 9.39
C ALA A 125 6.70 -28.62 10.91
N ASN A 126 6.43 -27.41 11.41
CA ASN A 126 6.41 -27.08 12.84
C ASN A 126 5.24 -26.12 13.19
N PRO A 127 3.98 -26.59 13.22
CA PRO A 127 2.83 -25.72 13.45
C PRO A 127 2.78 -25.05 14.83
N HIS A 128 3.58 -25.52 15.80
CA HIS A 128 3.77 -24.90 17.11
C HIS A 128 5.08 -24.11 17.20
N SER A 129 5.83 -23.98 16.11
CA SER A 129 7.11 -23.30 16.10
C SER A 129 6.94 -21.79 16.20
N ARG A 130 8.03 -21.16 16.61
CA ARG A 130 8.18 -19.70 16.60
C ARG A 130 8.40 -19.18 15.16
N VAL A 131 7.61 -19.61 14.18
CA VAL A 131 7.79 -19.28 12.74
C VAL A 131 7.94 -17.79 12.52
N ILE A 132 7.07 -16.98 13.12
CA ILE A 132 7.21 -15.52 13.02
C ILE A 132 8.50 -15.03 13.66
N ALA A 133 8.85 -15.54 14.84
CA ALA A 133 10.09 -15.13 15.50
C ALA A 133 11.31 -15.50 14.66
N ASN A 134 11.31 -16.70 14.06
CA ASN A 134 12.36 -17.13 13.14
C ASN A 134 12.40 -16.27 11.88
N PHE A 135 11.26 -15.98 11.27
CA PHE A 135 11.14 -15.08 10.11
C PHE A 135 11.68 -13.68 10.42
N ILE A 136 11.28 -13.10 11.56
CA ILE A 136 11.78 -11.80 12.00
C ILE A 136 13.28 -11.86 12.28
N GLN A 137 13.76 -12.94 12.91
CA GLN A 137 15.19 -13.12 13.17
C GLN A 137 15.99 -13.24 11.87
N GLN A 138 15.48 -13.94 10.87
CA GLN A 138 16.11 -14.03 9.56
C GLN A 138 16.15 -12.65 8.88
N ILE A 139 15.05 -11.87 8.90
CA ILE A 139 15.06 -10.49 8.40
C ILE A 139 16.12 -9.65 9.09
N LYS A 140 16.25 -9.76 10.41
CA LYS A 140 17.23 -9.01 11.20
C LYS A 140 18.69 -9.36 10.87
N SER A 141 18.94 -10.56 10.35
CA SER A 141 20.29 -11.06 10.01
C SER A 141 20.68 -10.94 8.55
N VAL A 142 19.77 -10.40 7.70
CA VAL A 142 19.99 -10.40 6.23
C VAL A 142 21.14 -9.48 5.80
N GLY A 143 21.33 -8.33 6.45
CA GLY A 143 22.31 -7.33 6.01
C GLY A 143 21.98 -6.70 4.65
N LEU A 144 22.87 -5.83 4.17
CA LEU A 144 22.68 -5.11 2.90
C LEU A 144 23.80 -5.45 1.91
N GLU A 145 23.48 -5.45 0.61
CA GLU A 145 24.47 -5.66 -0.47
C GLU A 145 25.37 -4.43 -0.72
N GLY A 146 25.09 -3.30 -0.09
CA GLY A 146 25.86 -2.08 -0.22
C GLY A 146 25.31 -0.96 0.65
N LYS A 147 25.93 0.21 0.61
CA LYS A 147 25.49 1.37 1.38
C LYS A 147 24.04 1.73 1.05
N PRO A 148 23.20 1.97 2.08
CA PRO A 148 21.86 2.48 1.87
C PRO A 148 21.89 3.88 1.26
N GLY A 149 20.80 4.28 0.61
CA GLY A 149 20.67 5.59 -0.03
C GLY A 149 21.11 5.64 -1.50
N LEU A 150 21.87 4.67 -2.01
CA LEU A 150 22.45 4.73 -3.36
C LEU A 150 21.52 4.18 -4.45
N LYS A 151 20.73 3.17 -4.12
CA LYS A 151 19.91 2.47 -5.13
C LYS A 151 18.54 2.13 -4.58
N HIS A 152 17.52 2.47 -5.36
CA HIS A 152 16.15 2.04 -5.08
C HIS A 152 16.02 0.52 -5.26
N ASN A 153 15.41 -0.15 -4.28
CA ASN A 153 15.09 -1.58 -4.32
C ASN A 153 13.78 -1.85 -3.58
N TYR A 154 12.69 -2.01 -4.33
CA TYR A 154 11.38 -2.27 -3.74
C TYR A 154 11.32 -3.68 -3.14
N ALA A 155 11.12 -3.77 -1.82
CA ALA A 155 11.02 -5.04 -1.11
C ALA A 155 10.12 -4.94 0.14
N ASN A 156 9.47 -6.05 0.49
CA ASN A 156 8.59 -6.15 1.67
C ASN A 156 9.31 -5.87 2.99
N VAL A 157 10.58 -6.24 3.08
CA VAL A 157 11.41 -6.08 4.27
C VAL A 157 11.45 -4.64 4.77
N HIS A 158 11.45 -3.64 3.89
CA HIS A 158 11.46 -2.23 4.28
C HIS A 158 10.30 -1.88 5.23
N THR A 159 9.09 -2.20 4.83
CA THR A 159 7.91 -1.89 5.64
C THR A 159 7.68 -2.86 6.79
N ILE A 160 8.19 -4.08 6.71
CA ILE A 160 8.23 -5.00 7.85
C ILE A 160 9.15 -4.44 8.94
N LEU A 161 10.36 -3.99 8.61
CA LEU A 161 11.26 -3.34 9.57
C LEU A 161 10.66 -2.06 10.14
N LEU A 162 9.99 -1.23 9.32
CA LEU A 162 9.24 -0.06 9.83
C LEU A 162 8.18 -0.48 10.85
N GLY A 163 7.41 -1.53 10.55
CA GLY A 163 6.43 -2.08 11.50
C GLY A 163 7.07 -2.48 12.83
N LEU A 164 8.18 -3.23 12.80
CA LEU A 164 8.91 -3.65 13.99
C LEU A 164 9.45 -2.45 14.81
N VAL A 165 9.98 -1.43 14.12
CA VAL A 165 10.42 -0.18 14.77
C VAL A 165 9.27 0.49 15.50
N LEU A 166 8.13 0.66 14.83
CA LEU A 166 6.95 1.30 15.41
C LEU A 166 6.39 0.51 16.60
N GLU A 167 6.27 -0.81 16.47
CA GLU A 167 5.81 -1.68 17.57
C GLU A 167 6.72 -1.59 18.78
N LYS A 168 8.04 -1.51 18.55
CA LYS A 168 9.03 -1.39 19.62
C LYS A 168 8.94 -0.05 20.34
N ILE A 169 8.82 1.05 19.60
CA ILE A 169 8.77 2.41 20.18
C ILE A 169 7.48 2.63 20.97
N PHE A 170 6.36 2.26 20.38
CA PHE A 170 5.04 2.58 20.95
C PHE A 170 4.43 1.47 21.82
N ASN A 171 5.12 0.32 21.92
CA ASN A 171 4.66 -0.85 22.68
C ASN A 171 3.21 -1.25 22.36
N LYS A 172 2.86 -1.23 21.07
CA LYS A 172 1.54 -1.59 20.54
C LYS A 172 1.70 -2.34 19.23
N SER A 173 0.77 -3.25 18.92
CA SER A 173 0.77 -3.93 17.62
C SER A 173 0.56 -2.94 16.47
N LEU A 174 1.15 -3.23 15.30
CA LEU A 174 1.05 -2.37 14.12
C LEU A 174 -0.41 -2.11 13.71
N GLN A 175 -1.27 -3.14 13.75
CA GLN A 175 -2.71 -2.94 13.50
C GLN A 175 -3.37 -2.04 14.55
N GLY A 176 -2.95 -2.12 15.81
CA GLY A 176 -3.40 -1.24 16.88
C GLY A 176 -2.97 0.21 16.67
N LEU A 177 -1.74 0.42 16.21
CA LEU A 177 -1.21 1.74 15.85
C LEU A 177 -1.97 2.34 14.66
N ILE A 178 -2.17 1.57 13.58
CA ILE A 178 -2.96 2.01 12.41
C ILE A 178 -4.37 2.39 12.84
N LYS A 179 -5.03 1.56 13.65
CA LYS A 179 -6.37 1.86 14.15
C LYS A 179 -6.41 3.17 14.93
N THR A 180 -5.49 3.35 15.89
CA THR A 180 -5.49 4.50 16.81
C THR A 180 -5.09 5.80 16.11
N TYR A 181 -4.10 5.78 15.24
CA TYR A 181 -3.46 6.99 14.71
C TYR A 181 -3.85 7.32 13.27
N ILE A 182 -4.44 6.36 12.54
CA ILE A 182 -4.86 6.55 11.15
C ILE A 182 -6.38 6.31 11.01
N SER A 183 -6.86 5.06 11.22
CA SER A 183 -8.24 4.72 10.85
C SER A 183 -9.27 5.48 11.67
N GLN A 184 -9.13 5.55 12.98
CA GLN A 184 -10.09 6.26 13.86
C GLN A 184 -10.07 7.79 13.64
N PRO A 185 -8.92 8.49 13.65
CA PRO A 185 -8.91 9.94 13.43
C PRO A 185 -9.42 10.35 12.05
N LEU A 186 -9.22 9.52 11.04
CA LEU A 186 -9.66 9.79 9.67
C LEU A 186 -11.06 9.24 9.35
N GLY A 187 -11.71 8.55 10.28
CA GLY A 187 -13.02 7.95 10.04
C GLY A 187 -13.02 6.86 8.98
N LEU A 188 -11.90 6.14 8.82
CA LEU A 188 -11.78 5.04 7.84
C LEU A 188 -12.54 3.82 8.38
N VAL A 189 -13.74 3.62 7.91
CA VAL A 189 -14.64 2.58 8.46
C VAL A 189 -14.39 1.20 7.86
N ASP A 190 -13.77 1.14 6.68
CA ASP A 190 -13.55 -0.09 5.91
C ASP A 190 -12.10 -0.57 5.91
N THR A 191 -11.17 0.25 6.42
CA THR A 191 -9.75 -0.10 6.50
C THR A 191 -9.48 -0.96 7.74
N THR A 192 -9.20 -2.26 7.53
CA THR A 192 -9.17 -3.26 8.61
C THR A 192 -8.33 -4.49 8.27
N THR A 193 -7.90 -5.23 9.29
CA THR A 193 -7.35 -6.60 9.17
C THR A 193 -8.45 -7.67 9.32
N ASP A 194 -9.65 -7.28 9.74
CA ASP A 194 -10.82 -8.17 9.90
C ASP A 194 -11.96 -7.76 8.94
N PRO A 195 -11.88 -8.15 7.66
CA PRO A 195 -12.90 -7.81 6.66
C PRO A 195 -14.20 -8.61 6.84
N ILE A 196 -14.19 -9.71 7.58
CA ILE A 196 -15.39 -10.56 7.80
C ILE A 196 -16.45 -9.78 8.58
N SER A 197 -16.04 -8.88 9.46
CA SER A 197 -16.96 -7.95 10.12
C SER A 197 -17.70 -7.01 9.15
N ARG A 198 -17.32 -6.98 7.88
CA ARG A 198 -17.90 -6.17 6.80
C ARG A 198 -18.73 -6.98 5.79
N VAL A 199 -19.05 -8.26 6.06
CA VAL A 199 -19.98 -9.05 5.23
C VAL A 199 -21.37 -8.39 5.23
N PRO A 200 -22.05 -8.27 4.06
CA PRO A 200 -21.77 -8.90 2.76
C PRO A 200 -20.86 -8.08 1.80
N ARG A 201 -20.25 -7.00 2.22
CA ARG A 201 -19.46 -6.11 1.36
C ARG A 201 -18.03 -6.61 1.09
N CYS A 202 -17.53 -7.58 1.87
CA CYS A 202 -16.21 -8.16 1.66
C CYS A 202 -16.13 -8.93 0.33
N VAL A 203 -15.08 -8.68 -0.43
CA VAL A 203 -14.80 -9.35 -1.70
C VAL A 203 -13.67 -10.37 -1.51
N ARG A 204 -13.83 -11.55 -2.11
CA ARG A 204 -12.80 -12.61 -2.07
C ARG A 204 -11.51 -12.11 -2.74
N SER A 205 -10.39 -12.21 -2.04
CA SER A 205 -9.10 -11.66 -2.47
C SER A 205 -8.51 -12.38 -3.68
N SER A 206 -8.57 -13.71 -3.71
CA SER A 206 -7.96 -14.53 -4.76
C SER A 206 -8.71 -15.84 -4.97
N HIS A 207 -8.51 -16.44 -6.15
CA HIS A 207 -8.98 -17.78 -6.46
C HIS A 207 -8.47 -18.79 -5.42
N GLY A 208 -9.36 -19.71 -5.00
CA GLY A 208 -9.03 -20.75 -4.02
C GLY A 208 -8.97 -20.33 -2.56
N LEU A 209 -8.96 -19.02 -2.25
CA LEU A 209 -9.00 -18.52 -0.88
C LEU A 209 -10.43 -18.43 -0.34
N ARG A 210 -10.57 -18.49 0.99
CA ARG A 210 -11.83 -18.19 1.67
C ARG A 210 -12.07 -16.69 1.70
N LEU A 211 -13.31 -16.29 1.93
CA LEU A 211 -13.65 -14.89 2.13
C LEU A 211 -12.90 -14.34 3.36
N GLY A 212 -12.27 -13.16 3.21
CA GLY A 212 -11.49 -12.53 4.27
C GLY A 212 -10.03 -12.98 4.37
N GLU A 213 -9.62 -13.99 3.62
CA GLU A 213 -8.21 -14.36 3.55
C GLU A 213 -7.44 -13.43 2.63
N VAL A 214 -6.23 -13.03 3.05
CA VAL A 214 -5.33 -12.14 2.31
C VAL A 214 -4.64 -12.88 1.18
N SER A 215 -4.46 -12.23 0.03
CA SER A 215 -3.79 -12.83 -1.14
C SER A 215 -2.29 -13.05 -0.93
N ASP A 216 -1.60 -12.15 -0.23
CA ASP A 216 -0.17 -12.31 0.10
C ASP A 216 0.01 -13.48 1.08
N PRO A 217 0.80 -14.52 0.72
CA PRO A 217 0.89 -15.73 1.54
C PRO A 217 1.55 -15.49 2.90
N VAL A 218 2.55 -14.60 3.00
CA VAL A 218 3.19 -14.27 4.27
C VAL A 218 2.21 -13.52 5.17
N ALA A 219 1.56 -12.48 4.66
CA ALA A 219 0.56 -11.73 5.41
C ALA A 219 -0.63 -12.59 5.83
N ARG A 220 -1.09 -13.50 4.95
CA ARG A 220 -2.15 -14.47 5.28
C ARG A 220 -1.74 -15.36 6.45
N LEU A 221 -0.56 -15.96 6.41
CA LEU A 221 -0.06 -16.82 7.49
C LEU A 221 0.04 -16.04 8.81
N THR A 222 0.64 -14.84 8.77
CA THR A 222 0.86 -14.05 9.98
C THR A 222 -0.44 -13.54 10.60
N LEU A 223 -1.42 -13.17 9.80
CA LEU A 223 -2.73 -12.73 10.29
C LEU A 223 -3.58 -13.90 10.77
N SER A 224 -3.70 -14.99 9.98
CA SER A 224 -4.58 -16.11 10.33
C SER A 224 -4.10 -16.90 11.54
N THR A 225 -2.80 -17.10 11.68
CA THR A 225 -2.21 -17.95 12.73
C THR A 225 -1.81 -17.15 13.96
N TYR A 226 -1.33 -15.92 13.78
CA TYR A 226 -0.69 -15.13 14.84
C TYR A 226 -1.35 -13.79 15.11
N GLN A 227 -2.38 -13.44 14.33
CA GLN A 227 -3.06 -12.14 14.40
C GLN A 227 -2.08 -10.95 14.30
N CYS A 228 -1.01 -11.12 13.52
CA CYS A 228 0.08 -10.16 13.38
C CYS A 228 0.10 -9.55 11.99
N LEU A 229 0.00 -8.22 11.91
CA LEU A 229 0.19 -7.45 10.68
C LEU A 229 1.66 -7.03 10.58
N LEU A 230 2.36 -7.48 9.52
CA LEU A 230 3.77 -7.15 9.33
C LEU A 230 4.02 -5.82 8.57
N GLY A 231 2.99 -5.21 8.00
CA GLY A 231 3.08 -3.90 7.33
C GLY A 231 3.38 -3.93 5.83
N SER A 232 3.70 -5.07 5.23
CA SER A 232 3.93 -5.18 3.78
C SER A 232 2.66 -5.40 2.97
N ALA A 233 1.69 -6.08 3.53
CA ALA A 233 0.35 -6.39 3.02
C ALA A 233 -0.54 -6.81 4.19
N GLY A 234 -1.83 -7.05 3.97
CA GLY A 234 -2.72 -7.62 4.98
C GLY A 234 -3.88 -6.73 5.41
N LEU A 235 -3.95 -5.50 4.91
CA LEU A 235 -5.13 -4.66 5.10
C LEU A 235 -6.15 -4.90 3.99
N PHE A 236 -7.41 -4.80 4.38
CA PHE A 236 -8.55 -4.62 3.52
C PHE A 236 -9.01 -3.17 3.60
N SER A 237 -9.59 -2.65 2.52
CA SER A 237 -10.14 -1.29 2.49
C SER A 237 -11.17 -1.14 1.38
N SER A 238 -11.88 -0.01 1.34
CA SER A 238 -12.74 0.41 0.24
C SER A 238 -12.11 1.53 -0.58
N SER A 239 -12.59 1.72 -1.80
CA SER A 239 -12.15 2.83 -2.64
C SER A 239 -12.44 4.20 -2.00
N LYS A 240 -13.51 4.29 -1.17
CA LYS A 240 -13.84 5.51 -0.42
C LYS A 240 -12.83 5.84 0.66
N ASP A 241 -12.44 4.85 1.46
CA ASP A 241 -11.40 5.07 2.48
C ASP A 241 -10.07 5.45 1.84
N LEU A 242 -9.70 4.76 0.73
CA LEU A 242 -8.45 5.04 0.04
C LEU A 242 -8.42 6.45 -0.57
N VAL A 243 -9.49 6.89 -1.24
CA VAL A 243 -9.51 8.24 -1.81
C VAL A 243 -9.51 9.31 -0.72
N HIS A 244 -10.13 9.05 0.44
CA HIS A 244 -10.07 9.95 1.58
C HIS A 244 -8.64 10.12 2.14
N ILE A 245 -7.87 9.03 2.18
CA ILE A 245 -6.44 9.09 2.51
C ILE A 245 -5.68 9.95 1.49
N LEU A 246 -5.98 9.80 0.20
CA LEU A 246 -5.34 10.58 -0.85
C LEU A 246 -5.70 12.08 -0.78
N ASP A 247 -6.93 12.41 -0.41
CA ASP A 247 -7.35 13.81 -0.18
C ASP A 247 -6.48 14.47 0.89
N ILE A 248 -6.19 13.74 1.98
CA ILE A 248 -5.31 14.23 3.05
C ILE A 248 -3.88 14.43 2.55
N VAL A 249 -3.35 13.48 1.78
CA VAL A 249 -2.02 13.59 1.18
C VAL A 249 -1.96 14.78 0.21
N MET A 250 -3.00 15.00 -0.57
CA MET A 250 -3.09 16.06 -1.57
C MET A 250 -3.24 17.44 -0.93
N LEU A 251 -4.16 17.59 0.02
CA LEU A 251 -4.52 18.88 0.62
C LEU A 251 -3.65 19.26 1.82
N GLY A 252 -3.07 18.27 2.51
CA GLY A 252 -2.31 18.51 3.73
C GLY A 252 -3.13 19.23 4.80
N GLU A 253 -2.60 20.29 5.36
CA GLU A 253 -3.26 21.07 6.43
C GLU A 253 -4.57 21.74 6.01
N GLN A 254 -4.82 21.91 4.73
CA GLN A 254 -6.10 22.41 4.23
C GLN A 254 -7.23 21.39 4.43
N HIS A 255 -6.90 20.10 4.66
CA HIS A 255 -7.88 19.08 4.98
C HIS A 255 -8.23 19.12 6.47
N PRO A 256 -9.53 19.27 6.85
CA PRO A 256 -9.92 19.46 8.28
C PRO A 256 -9.50 18.31 9.20
N SER A 257 -9.36 17.13 8.66
CA SER A 257 -8.98 15.91 9.40
C SER A 257 -7.50 15.53 9.24
N CYS A 258 -6.65 16.41 8.69
CA CYS A 258 -5.24 16.07 8.47
C CYS A 258 -4.53 15.87 9.83
N PRO A 259 -4.01 14.66 10.11
CA PRO A 259 -3.33 14.38 11.36
C PRO A 259 -1.81 14.58 11.27
N ILE A 260 -1.30 15.05 10.12
CA ILE A 260 0.12 15.15 9.79
C ILE A 260 0.46 16.63 9.62
N SER A 261 1.60 17.08 10.17
CA SER A 261 2.03 18.48 10.03
C SER A 261 2.40 18.83 8.59
N ALA A 262 2.33 20.13 8.23
CA ALA A 262 2.70 20.64 6.92
C ALA A 262 4.09 20.18 6.50
N GLU A 263 5.07 20.24 7.40
CA GLU A 263 6.44 19.80 7.15
C GLU A 263 6.49 18.37 6.60
N PHE A 264 5.79 17.43 7.23
CA PHE A 264 5.78 16.04 6.78
C PHE A 264 4.90 15.81 5.54
N ILE A 265 3.86 16.60 5.35
CA ILE A 265 3.07 16.56 4.12
C ILE A 265 3.93 17.00 2.92
N GLU A 266 4.75 18.05 3.07
CA GLU A 266 5.66 18.47 2.00
C GLU A 266 6.69 17.39 1.65
N LEU A 267 7.18 16.64 2.63
CA LEU A 267 8.07 15.51 2.39
C LEU A 267 7.44 14.38 1.55
N LEU A 268 6.10 14.28 1.52
CA LEU A 268 5.42 13.33 0.63
C LEU A 268 5.56 13.72 -0.86
N HIS A 269 5.77 14.99 -1.13
CA HIS A 269 5.84 15.59 -2.47
C HIS A 269 7.27 15.95 -2.88
N THR A 270 8.27 15.70 -2.04
CA THR A 270 9.67 16.03 -2.30
C THR A 270 10.58 14.80 -2.26
N PRO A 271 11.64 14.72 -3.08
CA PRO A 271 12.63 13.68 -2.99
C PRO A 271 13.31 13.68 -1.62
N LEU A 272 13.29 12.55 -0.90
CA LEU A 272 14.00 12.42 0.37
C LEU A 272 15.50 12.11 0.20
N LEU A 273 15.90 11.70 -0.99
CA LEU A 273 17.28 11.37 -1.34
C LEU A 273 17.68 12.06 -2.63
N PRO A 274 18.81 12.79 -2.65
CA PRO A 274 19.27 13.53 -3.83
C PRO A 274 19.61 12.67 -5.04
N THR A 275 19.94 11.40 -4.82
CA THR A 275 20.35 10.44 -5.85
C THR A 275 19.19 9.68 -6.47
N SER A 276 17.98 9.93 -6.01
CA SER A 276 16.81 9.22 -6.46
C SER A 276 16.15 9.93 -7.65
N ASN A 277 16.24 9.35 -8.83
CA ASN A 277 15.34 9.67 -9.95
C ASN A 277 13.92 9.13 -9.72
N PHE A 278 13.74 8.35 -8.66
CA PHE A 278 12.47 7.80 -8.21
C PHE A 278 11.95 8.64 -7.07
N GLY A 279 11.02 9.48 -7.36
CA GLY A 279 10.05 10.10 -6.49
C GLY A 279 10.44 10.80 -5.27
N HIS A 280 9.55 11.52 -5.12
CA HIS A 280 9.21 12.42 -4.07
C HIS A 280 8.96 11.63 -2.78
N GLY A 281 9.41 12.09 -1.68
CA GLY A 281 9.31 11.68 -0.27
C GLY A 281 8.67 10.35 0.16
N PHE A 282 7.87 9.77 -0.70
CA PHE A 282 7.35 8.42 -0.70
C PHE A 282 8.00 7.63 -1.83
N GLY A 283 9.12 7.01 -1.62
CA GLY A 283 9.70 6.09 -2.61
C GLY A 283 8.73 5.00 -3.08
N GLN A 284 7.68 4.79 -2.33
CA GLN A 284 6.58 3.88 -2.67
C GLN A 284 5.61 4.42 -3.71
N TRP A 285 5.49 5.72 -3.87
CA TRP A 285 4.42 6.34 -4.61
C TRP A 285 4.81 6.68 -6.04
N SER A 286 6.07 7.00 -6.24
CA SER A 286 6.57 7.52 -7.51
C SER A 286 7.18 6.48 -8.45
N VAL A 287 7.38 5.26 -8.01
CA VAL A 287 7.94 4.15 -8.83
C VAL A 287 7.14 3.89 -10.11
N PHE A 288 6.01 4.54 -10.24
CA PHE A 288 5.10 4.31 -11.35
C PHE A 288 5.27 5.28 -12.52
N ARG A 289 5.92 6.41 -12.31
CA ARG A 289 6.09 7.42 -13.35
C ARG A 289 6.75 6.82 -14.59
N ASP A 290 7.86 6.12 -14.43
CA ASP A 290 8.58 5.50 -15.54
C ASP A 290 7.77 4.44 -16.30
N ASN A 291 6.86 3.74 -15.62
CA ASN A 291 6.01 2.71 -16.25
C ASN A 291 4.76 3.27 -16.90
N LEU A 292 4.15 4.33 -16.33
CA LEU A 292 2.95 4.96 -16.91
C LEU A 292 3.28 6.03 -17.94
N GLU A 293 4.38 6.76 -17.80
CA GLU A 293 4.85 7.70 -18.85
C GLU A 293 5.15 6.99 -20.16
N MET A 294 5.60 5.73 -20.12
CA MET A 294 5.71 4.90 -21.32
C MET A 294 4.34 4.60 -21.97
N ILE A 295 3.25 4.68 -21.19
CA ILE A 295 1.89 4.36 -21.64
C ILE A 295 1.10 5.64 -21.94
N ASN A 296 1.32 6.70 -21.13
CA ASN A 296 0.61 7.98 -21.29
C ASN A 296 1.43 9.17 -20.75
N PRO A 297 2.00 9.99 -21.65
CA PRO A 297 2.80 11.16 -21.27
C PRO A 297 1.99 12.33 -20.69
N THR A 298 0.65 12.25 -20.70
CA THR A 298 -0.22 13.31 -20.17
C THR A 298 -0.53 13.18 -18.68
N LEU A 299 0.11 12.24 -17.98
CA LEU A 299 -0.07 12.09 -16.53
C LEU A 299 0.57 13.26 -15.77
N PRO A 300 -0.06 13.70 -14.66
CA PRO A 300 0.46 14.83 -13.88
C PRO A 300 1.90 14.57 -13.41
N PRO A 301 2.80 15.55 -13.58
CA PRO A 301 4.20 15.38 -13.17
C PRO A 301 4.37 15.25 -11.64
N ASP A 302 3.44 15.81 -10.87
CA ASP A 302 3.37 15.70 -9.41
C ASP A 302 2.57 14.49 -8.93
N GLY A 303 2.14 13.61 -9.83
CA GLY A 303 1.27 12.49 -9.52
C GLY A 303 1.89 11.51 -8.53
N ILE A 304 1.18 11.28 -7.43
CA ILE A 304 1.51 10.26 -6.43
C ILE A 304 0.67 9.02 -6.73
N PHE A 305 1.32 7.88 -6.89
CA PHE A 305 0.67 6.64 -7.28
C PHE A 305 1.07 5.45 -6.41
N LYS A 306 0.12 4.57 -6.12
CA LYS A 306 0.36 3.27 -5.51
C LYS A 306 -0.57 2.20 -6.05
N SER A 307 -0.01 1.02 -6.37
CA SER A 307 -0.81 -0.16 -6.71
C SER A 307 -0.56 -1.33 -5.78
N GLY A 308 -1.54 -2.23 -5.71
CA GLY A 308 -1.49 -3.51 -5.02
C GLY A 308 -1.48 -4.68 -6.00
N TYR A 309 -0.86 -5.79 -5.61
CA TYR A 309 -0.84 -7.01 -6.41
C TYR A 309 -2.26 -7.57 -6.66
N SER A 310 -3.21 -7.27 -5.78
CA SER A 310 -4.64 -7.60 -5.90
C SER A 310 -5.38 -6.88 -7.04
N GLY A 311 -4.73 -5.91 -7.72
CA GLY A 311 -5.35 -5.11 -8.79
C GLY A 311 -5.98 -3.81 -8.29
N CYS A 312 -5.79 -3.45 -7.03
CA CYS A 312 -6.15 -2.14 -6.50
C CYS A 312 -5.10 -1.10 -6.86
N MET A 313 -5.53 0.15 -7.05
CA MET A 313 -4.65 1.28 -7.28
C MET A 313 -5.23 2.56 -6.72
N CYS A 314 -4.37 3.51 -6.39
CA CYS A 314 -4.77 4.87 -6.02
C CYS A 314 -3.76 5.88 -6.57
N MET A 315 -4.25 7.08 -6.90
CA MET A 315 -3.46 8.17 -7.45
C MET A 315 -4.05 9.52 -7.05
N CYS A 316 -3.18 10.51 -6.82
CA CYS A 316 -3.59 11.89 -6.64
C CYS A 316 -2.56 12.85 -7.24
N SER A 317 -3.00 14.09 -7.52
CA SER A 317 -2.18 15.20 -7.96
C SER A 317 -2.65 16.48 -7.29
N ARG A 318 -1.75 17.22 -6.67
CA ARG A 318 -2.02 18.55 -6.12
C ARG A 318 -2.29 19.58 -7.21
N GLU A 319 -1.51 19.53 -8.29
CA GLU A 319 -1.63 20.45 -9.42
C GLU A 319 -3.04 20.41 -10.03
N PHE A 320 -3.58 19.21 -10.18
CA PHE A 320 -4.93 19.02 -10.72
C PHE A 320 -6.03 19.04 -9.65
N GLY A 321 -5.67 18.97 -8.36
CA GLY A 321 -6.66 18.92 -7.28
C GLY A 321 -7.52 17.66 -7.32
N VAL A 322 -7.01 16.55 -7.83
CA VAL A 322 -7.78 15.32 -8.10
C VAL A 322 -7.14 14.12 -7.42
N ALA A 323 -7.98 13.30 -6.80
CA ALA A 323 -7.58 11.99 -6.30
C ALA A 323 -8.57 10.92 -6.75
N PHE A 324 -8.10 9.70 -6.98
CA PHE A 324 -8.95 8.56 -7.24
C PHE A 324 -8.38 7.25 -6.72
N ALA A 325 -9.25 6.31 -6.41
CA ALA A 325 -8.91 4.98 -5.98
C ALA A 325 -9.79 3.95 -6.67
N LEU A 326 -9.17 2.98 -7.32
CA LEU A 326 -9.81 1.81 -7.92
C LEU A 326 -9.49 0.59 -7.06
N THR A 327 -10.51 -0.15 -6.63
CA THR A 327 -10.35 -1.44 -5.98
C THR A 327 -10.97 -2.53 -6.84
N THR A 328 -10.25 -3.66 -7.02
CA THR A 328 -10.69 -4.77 -7.87
C THR A 328 -10.33 -6.12 -7.24
N ASN A 329 -10.98 -7.17 -7.74
CA ASN A 329 -10.62 -8.56 -7.44
C ASN A 329 -9.84 -9.20 -8.61
N PHE A 330 -8.78 -8.57 -9.07
CA PHE A 330 -7.95 -9.03 -10.19
C PHE A 330 -7.49 -10.49 -10.05
N LEU A 331 -7.23 -10.96 -8.84
CA LEU A 331 -6.79 -12.32 -8.56
C LEU A 331 -7.94 -13.35 -8.47
N HIS A 332 -9.15 -13.00 -8.93
CA HIS A 332 -10.36 -13.83 -8.83
C HIS A 332 -10.27 -15.17 -9.57
N LYS A 333 -9.40 -15.29 -10.57
CA LYS A 333 -9.19 -16.51 -11.37
C LYS A 333 -7.74 -16.98 -11.31
N GLN A 334 -7.54 -18.28 -11.49
CA GLN A 334 -6.20 -18.85 -11.68
C GLN A 334 -5.65 -18.42 -13.05
N ARG A 335 -4.35 -18.18 -13.10
CA ARG A 335 -3.60 -17.78 -14.30
C ARG A 335 -2.26 -18.51 -14.35
N THR A 336 -1.83 -18.88 -15.51
CA THR A 336 -0.42 -19.23 -15.78
C THR A 336 0.47 -17.99 -15.64
N THR A 337 1.77 -18.19 -15.56
CA THR A 337 2.73 -17.07 -15.48
C THR A 337 2.60 -16.12 -16.69
N GLU A 338 2.41 -16.64 -17.88
CA GLU A 338 2.27 -15.81 -19.10
C GLU A 338 0.93 -15.07 -19.14
N GLU A 339 -0.18 -15.71 -18.76
CA GLU A 339 -1.47 -15.06 -18.62
C GLU A 339 -1.41 -13.95 -17.57
N MET A 340 -0.73 -14.18 -16.43
CA MET A 340 -0.56 -13.18 -15.39
C MET A 340 0.21 -11.97 -15.93
N LYS A 341 1.29 -12.16 -16.68
CA LYS A 341 2.06 -11.07 -17.30
C LYS A 341 1.22 -10.30 -18.33
N HIS A 342 0.45 -11.01 -19.14
CA HIS A 342 -0.43 -10.41 -20.14
C HIS A 342 -1.54 -9.58 -19.50
N ASP A 343 -2.30 -10.18 -18.57
CA ASP A 343 -3.41 -9.53 -17.90
C ASP A 343 -2.93 -8.35 -17.04
N ARG A 344 -1.73 -8.42 -16.46
CA ARG A 344 -1.12 -7.32 -15.72
C ARG A 344 -0.80 -6.13 -16.64
N ARG A 345 -0.34 -6.35 -17.85
CA ARG A 345 -0.14 -5.28 -18.85
C ARG A 345 -1.47 -4.61 -19.24
N LEU A 346 -2.50 -5.42 -19.48
CA LEU A 346 -3.86 -4.89 -19.77
C LEU A 346 -4.40 -4.08 -18.59
N LEU A 347 -4.20 -4.54 -17.36
CA LEU A 347 -4.61 -3.82 -16.16
C LEU A 347 -3.86 -2.48 -16.02
N ASN A 348 -2.56 -2.45 -16.27
CA ASN A 348 -1.78 -1.21 -16.26
C ASN A 348 -2.24 -0.22 -17.34
N TYR A 349 -2.59 -0.71 -18.52
CA TYR A 349 -3.19 0.12 -19.57
C TYR A 349 -4.55 0.69 -19.14
N LEU A 350 -5.38 -0.11 -18.47
CA LEU A 350 -6.65 0.35 -17.92
C LEU A 350 -6.43 1.45 -16.85
N TYR A 351 -5.43 1.30 -15.99
CA TYR A 351 -5.06 2.33 -15.01
C TYR A 351 -4.70 3.66 -15.70
N ALA A 352 -3.88 3.61 -16.74
CA ALA A 352 -3.49 4.79 -17.51
C ALA A 352 -4.72 5.48 -18.13
N GLN A 353 -5.66 4.72 -18.69
CA GLN A 353 -6.89 5.27 -19.27
C GLN A 353 -7.81 5.91 -18.22
N ILE A 354 -7.91 5.32 -17.02
CA ILE A 354 -8.67 5.93 -15.91
C ILE A 354 -8.01 7.25 -15.51
N ALA A 355 -6.68 7.24 -15.30
CA ALA A 355 -5.93 8.42 -14.94
C ALA A 355 -6.09 9.53 -15.99
N GLU A 356 -5.90 9.22 -17.28
CA GLU A 356 -6.14 10.17 -18.35
C GLU A 356 -7.55 10.74 -18.30
N CYS A 357 -8.56 9.88 -18.18
CA CYS A 357 -9.95 10.34 -18.11
C CYS A 357 -10.21 11.26 -16.91
N VAL A 358 -9.61 10.97 -15.77
CA VAL A 358 -9.81 11.73 -14.53
C VAL A 358 -9.05 13.06 -14.54
N PHE A 359 -7.82 13.09 -15.06
CA PHE A 359 -6.99 14.30 -15.07
C PHE A 359 -7.22 15.24 -16.27
N THR A 360 -7.91 14.77 -17.32
CA THR A 360 -8.23 15.62 -18.50
C THR A 360 -9.69 16.05 -18.57
N SER A 361 -10.51 15.69 -17.60
CA SER A 361 -11.91 16.06 -17.50
C SER A 361 -12.11 17.20 -16.55
#